data_1f2645f7c8d96d3b5f9dfe873e0ac2fe
#
_entry.id   1f2645f7c8d96d3b5f9dfe873e0ac2fe
#
_cell.length_a   1.000
_cell.length_b   1.000
_cell.length_c   1.000
_cell.angle_alpha   90.00
_cell.angle_beta   90.00
_cell.angle_gamma   90.00
#
_symmetry.space_group_name_H-M   'P 1'
#
loop_
_entity.id
_entity.type
_entity.pdbx_description
1 polymer ?
#
loop_
_entity_poly.entity_id
_entity_poly.type
_entity_poly.pdbx_seq_one_letter_code
_entity_poly.pdbx_strand_id
1 'polypeptide(L)'
;MIEDLTIVIQGRYEEEQMKLWIENYSDWNVVVSTWIDCDLNLDFPKNWKIIKSEYPKRFADMQNIDLQISSTLNGLSEVNTKYSIKVRGDEFFSNLHLVYEKMLQIHPKVLVSSIFFRPLGLYLYHISDHFICSTTDNLKIMFQTTYDLLTKGDKFNNSPESHLGFSFICAKENWNLYDVYQYADVNDNMIKKWYDIFEVNQLQPYIISESSPEGRIYYRDNYGYGSHHIYEL
;
A
#
# COMPACT_ATOMS: atom_id res chain seq x y z
N MET A 1 6.55 -21.11 5.33
CA MET A 1 5.88 -20.04 6.14
C MET A 1 6.93 -19.04 6.61
N ILE A 2 6.66 -17.76 6.49
CA ILE A 2 7.50 -16.70 7.08
C ILE A 2 6.79 -16.24 8.35
N GLU A 3 7.32 -16.62 9.52
CA GLU A 3 6.63 -16.45 10.81
C GLU A 3 6.42 -14.99 11.20
N ASP A 4 7.37 -14.12 10.85
CA ASP A 4 7.38 -12.70 11.23
C ASP A 4 6.64 -11.78 10.26
N LEU A 5 5.95 -12.32 9.26
CA LEU A 5 5.30 -11.57 8.19
C LEU A 5 3.82 -11.92 8.09
N THR A 6 2.97 -10.90 7.90
CA THR A 6 1.57 -11.05 7.50
C THR A 6 1.29 -10.29 6.21
N ILE A 7 0.58 -10.92 5.28
CA ILE A 7 0.02 -10.25 4.10
C ILE A 7 -1.37 -9.71 4.47
N VAL A 8 -1.59 -8.43 4.24
CA VAL A 8 -2.90 -7.77 4.40
C VAL A 8 -3.47 -7.49 3.03
N ILE A 9 -4.45 -8.29 2.62
CA ILE A 9 -5.20 -8.12 1.36
C ILE A 9 -6.39 -7.22 1.68
N GLN A 10 -6.42 -6.00 1.10
CA GLN A 10 -7.41 -5.01 1.45
C GLN A 10 -8.37 -4.68 0.30
N GLY A 11 -9.63 -4.36 0.64
CA GLY A 11 -10.66 -3.88 -0.26
C GLY A 11 -11.50 -4.99 -0.88
N ARG A 12 -12.20 -4.68 -1.96
CA ARG A 12 -12.89 -5.69 -2.75
C ARG A 12 -11.88 -6.61 -3.42
N TYR A 13 -12.25 -7.86 -3.57
CA TYR A 13 -11.48 -8.82 -4.33
C TYR A 13 -12.41 -9.57 -5.31
N GLU A 14 -11.78 -10.16 -6.28
CA GLU A 14 -12.42 -11.04 -7.25
C GLU A 14 -12.07 -12.50 -6.93
N GLU A 15 -12.99 -13.40 -7.23
CA GLU A 15 -12.84 -14.81 -6.89
C GLU A 15 -11.59 -15.45 -7.51
N GLU A 16 -11.29 -15.10 -8.77
CA GLU A 16 -10.14 -15.67 -9.48
C GLU A 16 -8.81 -15.23 -8.87
N GLN A 17 -8.64 -13.95 -8.50
CA GLN A 17 -7.45 -13.47 -7.81
C GLN A 17 -7.31 -14.14 -6.44
N MET A 18 -8.43 -14.28 -5.73
CA MET A 18 -8.39 -14.89 -4.41
C MET A 18 -8.02 -16.37 -4.47
N LYS A 19 -8.43 -17.11 -5.50
CA LYS A 19 -7.95 -18.48 -5.75
C LYS A 19 -6.43 -18.51 -5.92
N LEU A 20 -5.87 -17.60 -6.70
CA LEU A 20 -4.41 -17.49 -6.86
C LEU A 20 -3.69 -17.18 -5.53
N TRP A 21 -4.28 -16.33 -4.70
CA TRP A 21 -3.77 -16.07 -3.35
C TRP A 21 -3.76 -17.33 -2.50
N ILE A 22 -4.87 -18.11 -2.49
CA ILE A 22 -4.99 -19.36 -1.75
C ILE A 22 -3.98 -20.38 -2.25
N GLU A 23 -3.85 -20.55 -3.57
CA GLU A 23 -2.93 -21.53 -4.17
C GLU A 23 -1.46 -21.25 -3.86
N ASN A 24 -1.08 -19.97 -3.80
CA ASN A 24 0.34 -19.57 -3.67
C ASN A 24 0.77 -19.23 -2.25
N TYR A 25 -0.17 -18.87 -1.36
CA TYR A 25 0.15 -18.36 -0.01
C TYR A 25 -0.64 -19.05 1.11
N SER A 26 -1.19 -20.24 0.85
CA SER A 26 -2.03 -20.97 1.83
C SER A 26 -1.35 -21.25 3.17
N ASP A 27 -0.02 -21.36 3.19
CA ASP A 27 0.78 -21.57 4.40
C ASP A 27 1.30 -20.28 5.05
N TRP A 28 0.97 -19.10 4.48
CA TRP A 28 1.39 -17.80 5.02
C TRP A 28 0.34 -17.25 5.99
N ASN A 29 0.79 -16.31 6.86
CA ASN A 29 -0.13 -15.52 7.65
C ASN A 29 -0.78 -14.47 6.74
N VAL A 30 -2.09 -14.56 6.55
CA VAL A 30 -2.86 -13.65 5.70
C VAL A 30 -4.06 -13.10 6.46
N VAL A 31 -4.30 -11.82 6.31
CA VAL A 31 -5.52 -11.13 6.75
C VAL A 31 -6.20 -10.58 5.50
N VAL A 32 -7.39 -11.07 5.20
CA VAL A 32 -8.26 -10.50 4.16
C VAL A 32 -9.21 -9.52 4.83
N SER A 33 -9.08 -8.25 4.51
CA SER A 33 -9.94 -7.17 5.03
C SER A 33 -10.81 -6.61 3.92
N THR A 34 -12.09 -6.94 3.95
CA THR A 34 -13.05 -6.64 2.91
C THR A 34 -14.37 -6.10 3.46
N TRP A 35 -15.35 -5.92 2.59
CA TRP A 35 -16.65 -5.35 2.94
C TRP A 35 -17.68 -6.43 3.22
N ILE A 36 -18.70 -6.07 4.01
CA ILE A 36 -19.73 -7.01 4.45
C ILE A 36 -20.52 -7.62 3.29
N ASP A 37 -20.63 -6.91 2.19
CA ASP A 37 -21.34 -7.33 0.97
C ASP A 37 -20.45 -8.12 -0.02
N CYS A 38 -19.17 -8.31 0.27
CA CYS A 38 -18.33 -9.22 -0.52
C CYS A 38 -18.72 -10.66 -0.26
N ASP A 39 -19.05 -11.38 -1.30
CA ASP A 39 -19.33 -12.81 -1.20
C ASP A 39 -18.02 -13.60 -1.09
N LEU A 40 -17.97 -14.50 -0.10
CA LEU A 40 -16.78 -15.27 0.26
C LEU A 40 -17.05 -16.78 0.09
N ASN A 41 -17.48 -17.19 -1.10
CA ASN A 41 -17.76 -18.61 -1.40
C ASN A 41 -16.48 -19.41 -1.69
N LEU A 42 -15.43 -19.19 -0.93
CA LEU A 42 -14.15 -19.88 -1.06
C LEU A 42 -13.75 -20.57 0.25
N ASP A 43 -13.08 -21.70 0.11
CA ASP A 43 -12.48 -22.42 1.24
C ASP A 43 -11.13 -21.78 1.60
N PHE A 44 -11.16 -20.84 2.52
CA PHE A 44 -9.95 -20.16 2.99
C PHE A 44 -9.11 -21.08 3.89
N PRO A 45 -7.76 -20.97 3.81
CA PRO A 45 -6.85 -21.64 4.72
C PRO A 45 -7.17 -21.29 6.19
N LYS A 46 -7.09 -22.26 7.09
CA LYS A 46 -7.47 -22.10 8.51
C LYS A 46 -6.61 -21.06 9.27
N ASN A 47 -5.41 -20.80 8.80
CA ASN A 47 -4.48 -19.81 9.34
C ASN A 47 -4.74 -18.41 8.83
N TRP A 48 -5.65 -18.24 7.88
CA TRP A 48 -6.05 -16.92 7.39
C TRP A 48 -7.12 -16.31 8.28
N LYS A 49 -7.05 -14.99 8.47
CA LYS A 49 -8.12 -14.21 9.10
C LYS A 49 -8.92 -13.48 8.04
N ILE A 50 -10.23 -13.58 8.11
CA ILE A 50 -11.15 -12.89 7.22
C ILE A 50 -11.95 -11.88 8.03
N ILE A 51 -11.83 -10.60 7.66
CA ILE A 51 -12.53 -9.49 8.30
C ILE A 51 -13.50 -8.91 7.29
N LYS A 52 -14.77 -8.90 7.63
CA LYS A 52 -15.83 -8.20 6.90
C LYS A 52 -16.26 -6.98 7.70
N SER A 53 -16.16 -5.81 7.09
CA SER A 53 -16.52 -4.54 7.73
C SER A 53 -17.64 -3.83 6.99
N GLU A 54 -18.41 -3.04 7.71
CA GLU A 54 -19.30 -2.06 7.09
C GLU A 54 -18.50 -0.99 6.35
N TYR A 55 -19.10 -0.40 5.33
CA TYR A 55 -18.49 0.75 4.65
C TYR A 55 -18.32 1.91 5.62
N PRO A 56 -17.16 2.57 5.63
CA PRO A 56 -16.98 3.74 6.46
C PRO A 56 -17.90 4.86 6.01
N LYS A 57 -18.29 5.73 6.95
CA LYS A 57 -18.82 7.03 6.57
C LYS A 57 -17.77 7.78 5.77
N ARG A 58 -18.15 8.30 4.59
CA ARG A 58 -17.24 9.08 3.75
C ARG A 58 -16.67 10.26 4.52
N PHE A 59 -15.36 10.37 4.58
CA PHE A 59 -14.62 11.45 5.24
C PHE A 59 -13.67 12.18 4.30
N ALA A 60 -13.45 11.64 3.10
CA ALA A 60 -12.66 12.27 2.07
C ALA A 60 -13.37 12.12 0.71
N ASP A 61 -13.36 13.20 -0.06
CA ASP A 61 -13.89 13.21 -1.44
C ASP A 61 -12.74 13.03 -2.44
N MET A 62 -12.07 11.88 -2.36
CA MET A 62 -10.92 11.54 -3.18
C MET A 62 -10.91 10.04 -3.49
N GLN A 63 -11.17 9.68 -4.72
CA GLN A 63 -10.90 8.37 -5.34
C GLN A 63 -10.93 7.14 -4.39
N ASN A 64 -11.93 7.06 -3.50
CA ASN A 64 -12.10 5.97 -2.53
C ASN A 64 -10.96 5.80 -1.50
N ILE A 65 -10.20 6.85 -1.20
CA ILE A 65 -9.13 6.80 -0.18
C ILE A 65 -9.68 6.40 1.21
N ASP A 66 -10.88 6.84 1.54
CA ASP A 66 -11.59 6.49 2.77
C ASP A 66 -11.85 4.97 2.87
N LEU A 67 -12.21 4.33 1.77
CA LEU A 67 -12.38 2.88 1.70
C LEU A 67 -11.04 2.18 1.85
N GLN A 68 -10.02 2.64 1.13
CA GLN A 68 -8.68 2.09 1.19
C GLN A 68 -8.10 2.15 2.60
N ILE A 69 -8.16 3.32 3.24
CA ILE A 69 -7.63 3.52 4.60
C ILE A 69 -8.38 2.64 5.60
N SER A 70 -9.70 2.67 5.57
CA SER A 70 -10.52 1.93 6.54
C SER A 70 -10.29 0.42 6.43
N SER A 71 -10.31 -0.14 5.22
CA SER A 71 -10.05 -1.58 5.05
C SER A 71 -8.62 -1.95 5.44
N THR A 72 -7.62 -1.09 5.13
CA THR A 72 -6.24 -1.36 5.53
C THR A 72 -6.07 -1.32 7.05
N LEU A 73 -6.62 -0.32 7.74
CA LEU A 73 -6.55 -0.21 9.20
C LEU A 73 -7.25 -1.38 9.88
N ASN A 74 -8.43 -1.78 9.40
CA ASN A 74 -9.14 -2.95 9.92
C ASN A 74 -8.28 -4.22 9.76
N GLY A 75 -7.65 -4.41 8.60
CA GLY A 75 -6.73 -5.52 8.40
C GLY A 75 -5.52 -5.48 9.31
N LEU A 76 -4.85 -4.34 9.41
CA LEU A 76 -3.67 -4.14 10.25
C LEU A 76 -3.97 -4.29 11.75
N SER A 77 -5.19 -4.05 12.19
CA SER A 77 -5.59 -4.24 13.61
C SER A 77 -5.48 -5.70 14.05
N GLU A 78 -5.60 -6.65 13.12
CA GLU A 78 -5.52 -8.08 13.36
C GLU A 78 -4.11 -8.67 13.20
N VAL A 79 -3.15 -7.83 12.80
CA VAL A 79 -1.77 -8.27 12.57
C VAL A 79 -0.95 -8.17 13.85
N ASN A 80 -0.30 -9.30 14.20
CA ASN A 80 0.58 -9.42 15.36
C ASN A 80 2.05 -9.69 14.97
N THR A 81 2.35 -9.86 13.69
CA THR A 81 3.72 -10.07 13.19
C THR A 81 4.47 -8.75 13.11
N LYS A 82 5.80 -8.84 13.16
CA LYS A 82 6.68 -7.66 13.10
C LYS A 82 6.58 -6.92 11.78
N TYR A 83 6.39 -7.64 10.68
CA TYR A 83 6.34 -7.10 9.33
C TYR A 83 5.00 -7.35 8.67
N SER A 84 4.63 -6.44 7.77
CA SER A 84 3.42 -6.59 6.97
C SER A 84 3.67 -6.17 5.53
N ILE A 85 2.97 -6.85 4.62
CA ILE A 85 2.81 -6.42 3.23
C ILE A 85 1.34 -6.08 3.04
N LYS A 86 1.03 -4.82 2.73
CA LYS A 86 -0.32 -4.42 2.30
C LYS A 86 -0.40 -4.56 0.79
N VAL A 87 -1.42 -5.24 0.31
CA VAL A 87 -1.75 -5.40 -1.11
C VAL A 87 -3.21 -5.08 -1.36
N ARG A 88 -3.57 -4.84 -2.62
CA ARG A 88 -4.97 -4.66 -3.04
C ARG A 88 -5.63 -6.01 -3.30
N GLY A 89 -6.92 -6.12 -3.00
CA GLY A 89 -7.70 -7.34 -3.22
C GLY A 89 -7.99 -7.64 -4.69
N ASP A 90 -7.93 -6.62 -5.54
CA ASP A 90 -8.13 -6.74 -6.99
C ASP A 90 -6.83 -7.06 -7.77
N GLU A 91 -5.78 -7.46 -7.08
CA GLU A 91 -4.47 -7.76 -7.65
C GLU A 91 -3.86 -9.03 -7.04
N PHE A 92 -2.97 -9.67 -7.78
CA PHE A 92 -2.20 -10.82 -7.31
C PHE A 92 -0.70 -10.63 -7.56
N PHE A 93 0.11 -10.97 -6.59
CA PHE A 93 1.57 -10.91 -6.64
C PHE A 93 2.16 -12.30 -6.33
N SER A 94 2.82 -12.90 -7.30
CA SER A 94 3.39 -14.25 -7.18
C SER A 94 4.73 -14.33 -6.43
N ASN A 95 5.36 -13.19 -6.15
CA ASN A 95 6.76 -13.12 -5.70
C ASN A 95 6.95 -12.28 -4.43
N LEU A 96 5.97 -12.28 -3.52
CA LEU A 96 6.05 -11.49 -2.28
C LEU A 96 7.18 -11.94 -1.34
N HIS A 97 7.71 -13.17 -1.49
CA HIS A 97 8.91 -13.60 -0.77
C HIS A 97 10.13 -12.73 -1.13
N LEU A 98 10.30 -12.37 -2.41
CA LEU A 98 11.38 -11.49 -2.86
C LEU A 98 11.18 -10.05 -2.34
N VAL A 99 9.93 -9.60 -2.28
CA VAL A 99 9.56 -8.30 -1.67
C VAL A 99 9.97 -8.26 -0.20
N TYR A 100 9.69 -9.33 0.54
CA TYR A 100 10.06 -9.44 1.95
C TYR A 100 11.59 -9.49 2.14
N GLU A 101 12.29 -10.30 1.37
CA GLU A 101 13.76 -10.38 1.42
C GLU A 101 14.41 -9.01 1.13
N LYS A 102 13.89 -8.29 0.11
CA LYS A 102 14.36 -6.94 -0.20
C LYS A 102 14.09 -5.97 0.95
N MET A 103 12.89 -6.02 1.53
CA MET A 103 12.52 -5.17 2.66
C MET A 103 13.47 -5.40 3.86
N LEU A 104 13.84 -6.63 4.17
CA LEU A 104 14.80 -6.92 5.24
C LEU A 104 16.18 -6.29 5.01
N GLN A 105 16.61 -6.21 3.73
CA GLN A 105 17.90 -5.61 3.36
C GLN A 105 17.90 -4.08 3.52
N ILE A 106 16.75 -3.43 3.26
CA ILE A 106 16.63 -1.97 3.26
C ILE A 106 16.08 -1.40 4.56
N HIS A 107 15.67 -2.26 5.51
CA HIS A 107 15.13 -1.77 6.79
C HIS A 107 16.06 -0.70 7.40
N PRO A 108 15.55 0.44 7.91
CA PRO A 108 14.17 0.73 8.27
C PRO A 108 13.29 1.39 7.18
N LYS A 109 13.72 1.45 5.94
CA LYS A 109 12.92 2.06 4.87
C LYS A 109 11.62 1.28 4.61
N VAL A 110 10.66 1.97 4.00
CA VAL A 110 9.41 1.39 3.50
C VAL A 110 9.60 1.01 2.05
N LEU A 111 9.38 -0.26 1.72
CA LEU A 111 9.42 -0.74 0.34
C LEU A 111 8.05 -0.57 -0.31
N VAL A 112 8.01 0.13 -1.42
CA VAL A 112 6.77 0.38 -2.19
C VAL A 112 6.87 -0.19 -3.59
N SER A 113 5.72 -0.47 -4.19
CA SER A 113 5.66 -0.92 -5.58
C SER A 113 6.14 0.17 -6.53
N SER A 114 6.81 -0.24 -7.61
CA SER A 114 7.12 0.65 -8.73
C SER A 114 5.92 0.93 -9.65
N ILE A 115 4.83 0.17 -9.50
CA ILE A 115 3.63 0.32 -10.32
C ILE A 115 2.98 1.66 -10.03
N PHE A 116 2.80 2.47 -11.08
CA PHE A 116 2.29 3.83 -10.97
C PHE A 116 3.02 4.74 -9.97
N PHE A 117 4.22 4.35 -9.56
CA PHE A 117 5.06 5.26 -8.78
C PHE A 117 5.29 6.54 -9.60
N ARG A 118 5.13 7.70 -8.96
CA ARG A 118 5.29 8.99 -9.62
C ARG A 118 6.49 9.74 -9.04
N PRO A 119 7.36 10.30 -9.89
CA PRO A 119 8.49 11.11 -9.41
C PRO A 119 7.99 12.35 -8.64
N LEU A 120 8.76 12.76 -7.65
CA LEU A 120 8.45 13.92 -6.81
C LEU A 120 8.19 15.21 -7.60
N GLY A 121 8.83 15.39 -8.75
CA GLY A 121 8.65 16.55 -9.61
C GLY A 121 7.29 16.62 -10.33
N LEU A 122 6.59 15.49 -10.46
CA LEU A 122 5.27 15.44 -11.10
C LEU A 122 4.15 15.35 -10.07
N TYR A 123 4.34 14.55 -9.04
CA TYR A 123 3.37 14.35 -7.96
C TYR A 123 4.11 14.32 -6.64
N LEU A 124 3.90 15.34 -5.82
CA LEU A 124 4.54 15.43 -4.51
C LEU A 124 4.14 14.24 -3.63
N TYR A 125 5.15 13.57 -3.09
CA TYR A 125 4.99 12.49 -2.11
C TYR A 125 4.15 11.28 -2.56
N HIS A 126 3.97 11.12 -3.85
CA HIS A 126 3.21 9.99 -4.40
C HIS A 126 3.96 8.68 -4.21
N ILE A 127 3.41 7.77 -3.44
CA ILE A 127 3.86 6.38 -3.33
C ILE A 127 2.88 5.49 -4.09
N SER A 128 3.34 4.34 -4.57
CA SER A 128 2.41 3.37 -5.12
C SER A 128 1.69 2.64 -3.98
N ASP A 129 0.37 2.53 -4.06
CA ASP A 129 -0.48 1.83 -3.09
C ASP A 129 -0.74 0.36 -3.46
N HIS A 130 -0.22 -0.11 -4.58
CA HIS A 130 -0.40 -1.47 -5.08
C HIS A 130 0.15 -2.51 -4.12
N PHE A 131 1.39 -2.37 -3.66
CA PHE A 131 1.83 -2.93 -2.39
C PHE A 131 2.70 -1.95 -1.61
N ILE A 132 2.67 -2.10 -0.30
CA ILE A 132 3.53 -1.39 0.65
C ILE A 132 4.02 -2.43 1.65
N CYS A 133 5.34 -2.55 1.82
CA CYS A 133 5.97 -3.48 2.74
C CYS A 133 6.85 -2.75 3.75
N SER A 134 6.64 -3.00 5.04
CA SER A 134 7.43 -2.43 6.13
C SER A 134 7.20 -3.17 7.44
N THR A 135 7.67 -2.61 8.56
CA THR A 135 7.19 -3.04 9.86
C THR A 135 5.69 -2.76 9.98
N THR A 136 4.98 -3.61 10.70
CA THR A 136 3.55 -3.45 10.96
C THR A 136 3.23 -2.09 11.59
N ASP A 137 4.08 -1.63 12.51
CA ASP A 137 3.94 -0.33 13.17
C ASP A 137 4.07 0.83 12.17
N ASN A 138 5.01 0.76 11.22
CA ASN A 138 5.14 1.77 10.18
C ASN A 138 3.87 1.87 9.33
N LEU A 139 3.29 0.72 8.93
CA LEU A 139 2.05 0.73 8.17
C LEU A 139 0.89 1.28 9.00
N LYS A 140 0.77 0.89 10.27
CA LYS A 140 -0.25 1.46 11.18
C LYS A 140 -0.10 2.98 11.31
N ILE A 141 1.12 3.47 11.53
CA ILE A 141 1.40 4.93 11.60
C ILE A 141 1.01 5.61 10.30
N MET A 142 1.43 5.09 9.15
CA MET A 142 1.13 5.68 7.84
C MET A 142 -0.38 5.84 7.62
N PHE A 143 -1.14 4.76 7.75
CA PHE A 143 -2.58 4.77 7.48
C PHE A 143 -3.37 5.52 8.55
N GLN A 144 -2.98 5.41 9.83
CA GLN A 144 -3.65 6.14 10.91
C GLN A 144 -3.41 7.66 10.79
N THR A 145 -2.18 8.09 10.53
CA THR A 145 -1.91 9.52 10.34
C THR A 145 -2.67 10.07 9.14
N THR A 146 -2.73 9.31 8.04
CA THR A 146 -3.52 9.72 6.87
C THR A 146 -5.02 9.83 7.21
N TYR A 147 -5.57 8.87 7.95
CA TYR A 147 -6.95 8.92 8.43
C TYR A 147 -7.20 10.18 9.29
N ASP A 148 -6.32 10.43 10.25
CA ASP A 148 -6.46 11.56 11.18
C ASP A 148 -6.40 12.91 10.47
N LEU A 149 -5.54 13.05 9.46
CA LEU A 149 -5.44 14.26 8.65
C LEU A 149 -6.69 14.49 7.79
N LEU A 150 -7.13 13.48 7.08
CA LEU A 150 -8.28 13.58 6.19
C LEU A 150 -9.59 13.80 6.95
N THR A 151 -9.75 13.21 8.14
CA THR A 151 -10.95 13.40 8.98
C THR A 151 -11.01 14.80 9.58
N LYS A 152 -9.87 15.47 9.74
CA LYS A 152 -9.81 16.90 10.13
C LYS A 152 -10.03 17.86 8.95
N GLY A 153 -10.20 17.35 7.75
CA GLY A 153 -10.37 18.14 6.54
C GLY A 153 -9.07 18.68 5.94
N ASP A 154 -7.94 18.20 6.41
CA ASP A 154 -6.62 18.57 5.88
C ASP A 154 -6.39 17.86 4.54
N LYS A 155 -6.44 18.62 3.46
CA LYS A 155 -6.23 18.13 2.10
C LYS A 155 -4.92 18.68 1.55
N PHE A 156 -3.92 17.81 1.43
CA PHE A 156 -2.63 18.19 0.85
C PHE A 156 -2.67 18.21 -0.69
N ASN A 157 -3.29 17.22 -1.30
CA ASN A 157 -3.32 17.00 -2.75
C ASN A 157 -4.59 16.23 -3.12
N ASN A 158 -4.86 16.09 -4.41
CA ASN A 158 -6.00 15.32 -4.92
C ASN A 158 -5.68 13.83 -5.17
N SER A 159 -4.46 13.37 -4.87
CA SER A 159 -4.07 11.97 -5.02
C SER A 159 -4.05 11.27 -3.67
N PRO A 160 -4.77 10.15 -3.53
CA PRO A 160 -4.72 9.29 -2.35
C PRO A 160 -3.29 8.87 -1.97
N GLU A 161 -2.52 8.49 -2.96
CA GLU A 161 -1.16 7.99 -2.81
C GLU A 161 -0.20 9.07 -2.28
N SER A 162 -0.41 10.32 -2.73
CA SER A 162 0.34 11.47 -2.20
C SER A 162 0.04 11.74 -0.74
N HIS A 163 -1.22 11.56 -0.31
CA HIS A 163 -1.57 11.67 1.11
C HIS A 163 -0.91 10.60 1.97
N LEU A 164 -0.85 9.37 1.51
CA LEU A 164 -0.16 8.29 2.23
C LEU A 164 1.32 8.60 2.45
N GLY A 165 2.03 8.94 1.37
CA GLY A 165 3.45 9.26 1.45
C GLY A 165 3.74 10.48 2.30
N PHE A 166 2.97 11.54 2.12
CA PHE A 166 3.08 12.78 2.88
C PHE A 166 2.83 12.59 4.37
N SER A 167 1.72 11.96 4.72
CA SER A 167 1.33 11.72 6.11
C SER A 167 2.40 10.91 6.85
N PHE A 168 2.99 9.94 6.19
CA PHE A 168 4.04 9.13 6.79
C PHE A 168 5.32 9.92 7.05
N ILE A 169 5.73 10.79 6.12
CA ILE A 169 6.86 11.70 6.34
C ILE A 169 6.57 12.62 7.52
N CYS A 170 5.39 13.23 7.56
CA CYS A 170 4.98 14.09 8.67
C CYS A 170 5.09 13.37 10.01
N ALA A 171 4.60 12.12 10.09
CA ALA A 171 4.67 11.33 11.30
C ALA A 171 6.11 11.00 11.70
N LYS A 172 6.97 10.66 10.74
CA LYS A 172 8.39 10.33 10.99
C LYS A 172 9.23 11.51 11.44
N GLU A 173 8.98 12.68 10.84
CA GLU A 173 9.72 13.92 11.11
C GLU A 173 9.10 14.75 12.23
N ASN A 174 7.97 14.33 12.80
CA ASN A 174 7.15 15.12 13.74
C ASN A 174 6.76 16.49 13.18
N TRP A 175 6.50 16.57 11.88
CA TRP A 175 6.14 17.83 11.24
C TRP A 175 4.67 18.16 11.49
N ASN A 176 4.46 19.43 11.75
CA ASN A 176 3.12 20.00 11.67
C ASN A 176 2.77 20.20 10.19
N LEU A 177 1.57 19.86 9.79
CA LEU A 177 1.05 20.10 8.42
C LEU A 177 1.25 21.54 7.95
N TYR A 178 1.08 22.50 8.84
CA TYR A 178 1.34 23.93 8.54
C TYR A 178 2.77 24.18 8.08
N ASP A 179 3.72 23.49 8.67
CA ASP A 179 5.14 23.69 8.33
C ASP A 179 5.44 23.12 6.94
N VAL A 180 4.72 22.09 6.53
CA VAL A 180 4.95 21.43 5.23
C VAL A 180 4.26 22.14 4.07
N TYR A 181 3.12 22.80 4.27
CA TYR A 181 2.54 23.68 3.25
C TYR A 181 3.48 24.85 2.88
N GLN A 182 4.34 25.26 3.81
CA GLN A 182 5.40 26.24 3.53
C GLN A 182 6.58 25.64 2.74
N TYR A 183 6.73 24.32 2.76
CA TYR A 183 7.76 23.55 2.06
C TYR A 183 7.22 22.82 0.82
N ALA A 184 6.10 23.27 0.27
CA ALA A 184 5.50 22.70 -0.95
C ALA A 184 6.45 22.72 -2.16
N ASP A 185 7.49 23.55 -2.11
CA ASP A 185 8.58 23.50 -3.07
C ASP A 185 9.48 22.31 -2.77
N VAL A 186 9.51 21.36 -3.72
CA VAL A 186 10.42 20.23 -3.69
C VAL A 186 11.84 20.75 -3.75
N ASN A 187 12.53 20.77 -2.64
CA ASN A 187 13.95 21.11 -2.57
C ASN A 187 14.78 19.85 -2.31
N ASP A 188 16.10 19.94 -2.50
CA ASP A 188 17.03 18.83 -2.36
C ASP A 188 16.92 18.12 -1.00
N ASN A 189 16.61 18.85 0.06
CA ASN A 189 16.44 18.28 1.38
C ASN A 189 15.17 17.41 1.49
N MET A 190 14.09 17.81 0.85
CA MET A 190 12.84 17.03 0.79
C MET A 190 13.01 15.78 -0.05
N ILE A 191 13.70 15.89 -1.19
CA ILE A 191 14.05 14.77 -2.04
C ILE A 191 14.87 13.75 -1.26
N LYS A 192 15.90 14.21 -0.56
CA LYS A 192 16.73 13.34 0.29
C LYS A 192 15.89 12.62 1.34
N LYS A 193 15.05 13.32 2.09
CA LYS A 193 14.17 12.71 3.12
C LYS A 193 13.23 11.66 2.54
N TRP A 194 12.69 11.92 1.36
CA TRP A 194 11.85 10.96 0.65
C TRP A 194 12.61 9.64 0.41
N TYR A 195 13.82 9.71 -0.15
CA TYR A 195 14.64 8.52 -0.43
C TYR A 195 15.23 7.88 0.82
N ASP A 196 15.36 8.63 1.92
CA ASP A 196 15.74 8.07 3.21
C ASP A 196 14.62 7.21 3.83
N ILE A 197 13.36 7.50 3.51
CA ILE A 197 12.17 6.82 4.05
C ILE A 197 11.66 5.72 3.13
N PHE A 198 11.63 5.97 1.83
CA PHE A 198 11.03 5.05 0.86
C PHE A 198 12.08 4.44 -0.06
N GLU A 199 11.85 3.19 -0.40
CA GLU A 199 12.57 2.46 -1.43
C GLU A 199 11.57 1.91 -2.44
N VAL A 200 11.86 2.12 -3.73
CA VAL A 200 10.99 1.61 -4.80
C VAL A 200 11.44 0.22 -5.19
N ASN A 201 10.53 -0.74 -5.15
CA ASN A 201 10.81 -2.09 -5.57
C ASN A 201 10.89 -2.18 -7.09
N GLN A 202 12.07 -2.43 -7.60
CA GLN A 202 12.32 -2.67 -9.03
C GLN A 202 12.00 -4.11 -9.47
N LEU A 203 11.79 -5.03 -8.53
CA LEU A 203 11.30 -6.35 -8.86
C LEU A 203 9.91 -6.18 -9.47
N GLN A 204 9.71 -6.72 -10.66
CA GLN A 204 8.42 -6.66 -11.35
C GLN A 204 7.59 -7.88 -10.93
N PRO A 205 6.71 -7.75 -9.93
CA PRO A 205 5.82 -8.83 -9.59
C PRO A 205 4.89 -9.11 -10.76
N TYR A 206 4.54 -10.38 -10.93
CA TYR A 206 3.43 -10.71 -11.80
C TYR A 206 2.16 -10.19 -11.15
N ILE A 207 1.39 -9.37 -11.88
CA ILE A 207 0.18 -8.74 -11.38
C ILE A 207 -0.98 -9.15 -12.25
N ILE A 208 -2.02 -9.61 -11.60
CA ILE A 208 -3.34 -9.79 -12.20
C ILE A 208 -4.30 -8.85 -11.48
N SER A 209 -5.03 -8.04 -12.24
CA SER A 209 -6.07 -7.17 -11.70
C SER A 209 -7.29 -7.27 -12.59
N GLU A 210 -8.44 -7.55 -12.00
CA GLU A 210 -9.71 -7.56 -12.71
C GLU A 210 -10.34 -6.20 -12.89
N SER A 211 -10.09 -5.27 -11.98
CA SER A 211 -10.63 -3.91 -12.12
C SER A 211 -10.23 -3.26 -13.44
N SER A 212 -9.15 -3.75 -14.06
CA SER A 212 -8.74 -3.41 -15.41
C SER A 212 -7.70 -4.42 -15.91
N PRO A 213 -8.08 -5.70 -16.17
CA PRO A 213 -7.11 -6.75 -16.51
C PRO A 213 -6.28 -6.39 -17.74
N GLU A 214 -6.93 -5.95 -18.79
CA GLU A 214 -6.28 -5.52 -20.05
C GLU A 214 -5.40 -4.30 -19.82
N GLY A 215 -5.86 -3.31 -19.06
CA GLY A 215 -5.09 -2.12 -18.72
C GLY A 215 -3.88 -2.45 -17.86
N ARG A 216 -4.01 -3.33 -16.88
CA ARG A 216 -2.91 -3.74 -16.00
C ARG A 216 -1.87 -4.58 -16.72
N ILE A 217 -2.29 -5.54 -17.54
CA ILE A 217 -1.39 -6.32 -18.40
C ILE A 217 -0.72 -5.40 -19.41
N TYR A 218 -1.48 -4.50 -20.04
CA TYR A 218 -0.96 -3.53 -20.99
C TYR A 218 0.14 -2.66 -20.36
N TYR A 219 -0.10 -2.12 -19.17
CA TYR A 219 0.91 -1.35 -18.45
C TYR A 219 2.15 -2.18 -18.16
N ARG A 220 1.99 -3.40 -17.66
CA ARG A 220 3.11 -4.30 -17.40
C ARG A 220 3.96 -4.52 -18.64
N ASP A 221 3.33 -4.85 -19.75
CA ASP A 221 4.03 -5.30 -20.97
C ASP A 221 4.59 -4.12 -21.79
N ASN A 222 3.97 -2.95 -21.73
CA ASN A 222 4.34 -1.82 -22.59
C ASN A 222 5.11 -0.71 -21.87
N TYR A 223 4.97 -0.58 -20.56
CA TYR A 223 5.59 0.53 -19.82
C TYR A 223 6.62 0.08 -18.79
N GLY A 224 6.89 -1.22 -18.69
CA GLY A 224 7.91 -1.77 -17.79
C GLY A 224 7.86 -1.09 -16.44
N TYR A 225 6.77 -1.33 -15.70
CA TYR A 225 6.42 -0.65 -14.44
C TYR A 225 7.60 -0.14 -13.63
N GLY A 226 7.75 1.16 -13.58
CA GLY A 226 8.70 1.84 -12.72
C GLY A 226 10.06 2.12 -13.33
N SER A 227 10.50 1.42 -14.35
CA SER A 227 11.80 1.69 -14.97
C SER A 227 11.90 3.09 -15.63
N HIS A 228 10.76 3.65 -16.03
CA HIS A 228 10.71 4.96 -16.68
C HIS A 228 10.40 6.12 -15.74
N HIS A 229 10.18 5.84 -14.47
CA HIS A 229 9.76 6.85 -13.49
C HIS A 229 10.68 6.93 -12.27
N ILE A 230 11.70 6.10 -12.21
CA ILE A 230 12.78 6.21 -11.24
C ILE A 230 13.86 7.06 -11.91
N TYR A 231 13.93 8.32 -11.52
CA TYR A 231 15.09 9.13 -11.90
C TYR A 231 16.29 8.62 -11.10
N GLU A 232 17.32 8.19 -11.81
CA GLU A 232 18.66 8.12 -11.24
C GLU A 232 19.03 9.57 -10.83
N LEU A 233 19.22 9.76 -9.54
CA LEU A 233 19.83 10.99 -9.02
C LEU A 233 21.34 10.89 -9.14
#